data_138dec1101afe07fe809d9c3e586dede
#
_entry.id   138dec1101afe07fe809d9c3e586dede
#
_cell.length_a   1.000
_cell.length_b   1.000
_cell.length_c   1.000
_cell.angle_alpha   90.00
_cell.angle_beta   90.00
_cell.angle_gamma   90.00
#
_symmetry.space_group_name_H-M   'P 1'
#
loop_
_entity.id
_entity.type
_entity.pdbx_description
1 polymer ?
#
loop_
_entity_poly.entity_id
_entity_poly.type
_entity_poly.pdbx_seq_one_letter_code
_entity_poly.pdbx_strand_id
1 'polypeptide(L)'
;MNRKAILGAAVLPHPPLAVGKVAVDKKEIIKKTIASFQSLAKEIERLAPQTIVLISPHTNLYADYFHLGSYNEGEKIAWGDFSRFGDAESRVAVGFDEPFIDALAELCQKEDFPCGKLGKKTSFLDHGITVPLYFVQKQYSDFQLVQVGLSGLGLAEHYALGMKITEIAEKLGRKTYIIASGDLSHKLLADGPYGYAAEGPEYDERIMAVLERAAFGEMLDFDEAFLERAAECGHRAFCIMAGAFDGLKVDAKKLSYEGPFGVGYGAALFIPKEKDTARHFLEAFREKEAKKNEERRKNEDPYVQLARASIEHFVNFGKVLELDAKLKEKIVLEKEAYTKKAGCFVSLKKNGQLRGCIGTISPTQENIAEEIIANAISSASRDGRFEPVRVDELSSLVYSVDILSESEAIASEKELDVKRYGVIVSAGHKKGLLLPNLEGVDSIDMQVSIAKQKAGILPHEKVSLERFEVLRYE
;
A
#
# COMPACT_ATOMS: atom_id res chain seq x y z
N MET A 1 13.29 10.56 -35.62
CA MET A 1 12.21 11.03 -34.72
C MET A 1 11.92 9.91 -33.73
N ASN A 2 12.39 10.00 -32.50
CA ASN A 2 11.98 9.05 -31.45
C ASN A 2 10.49 9.29 -31.20
N ARG A 3 9.63 8.42 -31.73
CA ARG A 3 8.21 8.43 -31.39
C ARG A 3 8.11 8.00 -29.92
N LYS A 4 7.64 8.90 -29.06
CA LYS A 4 7.40 8.57 -27.65
C LYS A 4 6.49 7.36 -27.59
N ALA A 5 6.89 6.32 -26.85
CA ALA A 5 6.10 5.09 -26.72
C ALA A 5 4.83 5.37 -25.88
N ILE A 6 4.95 6.15 -24.81
CA ILE A 6 3.80 6.62 -24.04
C ILE A 6 3.21 7.85 -24.74
N LEU A 7 1.98 7.72 -25.25
CA LEU A 7 1.26 8.77 -25.97
C LEU A 7 0.56 9.74 -25.03
N GLY A 8 0.10 9.26 -23.88
CA GLY A 8 -0.61 10.03 -22.88
C GLY A 8 -1.13 9.12 -21.77
N ALA A 9 -1.78 9.73 -20.79
CA ALA A 9 -2.49 9.02 -19.74
C ALA A 9 -3.74 9.77 -19.26
N ALA A 10 -4.58 9.05 -18.52
CA ALA A 10 -5.73 9.62 -17.82
C ALA A 10 -5.85 9.06 -16.41
N VAL A 11 -6.29 9.91 -15.49
CA VAL A 11 -6.93 9.53 -14.23
C VAL A 11 -8.43 9.63 -14.44
N LEU A 12 -9.17 8.58 -14.09
CA LEU A 12 -10.62 8.51 -14.24
C LEU A 12 -11.27 7.76 -13.08
N PRO A 13 -12.45 8.20 -12.62
CA PRO A 13 -13.26 7.41 -11.72
C PRO A 13 -13.92 6.25 -12.48
N HIS A 14 -14.60 5.35 -11.75
CA HIS A 14 -15.27 4.21 -12.38
C HIS A 14 -16.70 3.96 -11.90
N PRO A 15 -17.55 5.00 -11.70
CA PRO A 15 -18.91 4.79 -11.24
C PRO A 15 -19.75 4.05 -12.29
N PRO A 16 -20.30 2.86 -11.97
CA PRO A 16 -21.14 2.12 -12.93
C PRO A 16 -22.36 2.91 -13.40
N LEU A 17 -22.86 3.83 -12.58
CA LEU A 17 -24.01 4.69 -12.90
C LEU A 17 -23.77 5.63 -14.11
N ALA A 18 -22.51 5.77 -14.58
CA ALA A 18 -22.22 6.51 -15.81
C ALA A 18 -22.57 5.73 -17.09
N VAL A 19 -22.75 4.39 -16.99
CA VAL A 19 -22.85 3.50 -18.14
C VAL A 19 -24.30 3.20 -18.52
N GLY A 20 -24.57 3.06 -19.82
CA GLY A 20 -25.79 2.45 -20.42
C GLY A 20 -27.11 2.82 -19.76
N LYS A 21 -27.80 1.80 -19.26
CA LYS A 21 -29.11 1.92 -18.59
C LYS A 21 -28.99 2.00 -17.07
N VAL A 22 -27.77 1.94 -16.49
CA VAL A 22 -27.57 2.01 -15.05
C VAL A 22 -27.96 3.41 -14.53
N ALA A 23 -28.87 3.46 -13.55
CA ALA A 23 -29.28 4.67 -12.83
C ALA A 23 -29.45 5.91 -13.74
N VAL A 24 -30.27 5.78 -14.80
CA VAL A 24 -30.45 6.81 -15.84
C VAL A 24 -30.88 8.17 -15.27
N ASP A 25 -31.69 8.17 -14.21
CA ASP A 25 -32.15 9.34 -13.47
C ASP A 25 -31.00 10.13 -12.78
N LYS A 26 -29.87 9.49 -12.50
CA LYS A 26 -28.72 10.09 -11.81
C LYS A 26 -27.66 10.66 -12.75
N LYS A 27 -27.74 10.39 -14.06
CA LYS A 27 -26.69 10.78 -15.02
C LYS A 27 -26.52 12.28 -15.17
N GLU A 28 -27.58 13.06 -15.06
CA GLU A 28 -27.51 14.52 -15.13
C GLU A 28 -26.68 15.08 -13.95
N ILE A 29 -26.72 14.39 -12.79
CA ILE A 29 -25.98 14.80 -11.59
C ILE A 29 -24.48 14.67 -11.78
N ILE A 30 -24.00 13.66 -12.56
CA ILE A 30 -22.59 13.42 -12.85
C ILE A 30 -22.21 13.73 -14.30
N LYS A 31 -22.88 14.67 -14.91
CA LYS A 31 -22.69 15.01 -16.33
C LYS A 31 -21.27 15.45 -16.67
N LYS A 32 -20.56 16.11 -15.76
CA LYS A 32 -19.16 16.52 -15.98
C LYS A 32 -18.24 15.30 -16.00
N THR A 33 -18.47 14.34 -15.12
CA THR A 33 -17.77 13.05 -15.11
C THR A 33 -18.00 12.29 -16.42
N ILE A 34 -19.25 12.20 -16.89
CA ILE A 34 -19.58 11.56 -18.18
C ILE A 34 -18.90 12.30 -19.35
N ALA A 35 -18.89 13.63 -19.35
CA ALA A 35 -18.20 14.42 -20.37
C ALA A 35 -16.68 14.18 -20.35
N SER A 36 -16.10 13.89 -19.19
CA SER A 36 -14.67 13.53 -19.07
C SER A 36 -14.36 12.21 -19.74
N PHE A 37 -15.19 11.18 -19.58
CA PHE A 37 -15.05 9.91 -20.32
C PHE A 37 -15.14 10.11 -21.83
N GLN A 38 -16.07 10.95 -22.29
CA GLN A 38 -16.21 11.26 -23.73
C GLN A 38 -14.97 12.01 -24.25
N SER A 39 -14.40 12.91 -23.46
CA SER A 39 -13.17 13.63 -23.79
C SER A 39 -11.98 12.69 -23.90
N LEU A 40 -11.85 11.73 -22.98
CA LEU A 40 -10.85 10.68 -23.05
C LEU A 40 -11.02 9.85 -24.33
N ALA A 41 -12.24 9.38 -24.63
CA ALA A 41 -12.48 8.52 -25.79
C ALA A 41 -12.04 9.22 -27.11
N LYS A 42 -12.34 10.49 -27.26
CA LYS A 42 -11.87 11.31 -28.40
C LYS A 42 -10.35 11.47 -28.44
N GLU A 43 -9.71 11.63 -27.27
CA GLU A 43 -8.24 11.74 -27.21
C GLU A 43 -7.57 10.42 -27.60
N ILE A 44 -8.12 9.28 -27.13
CA ILE A 44 -7.62 7.94 -27.49
C ILE A 44 -7.80 7.67 -28.99
N GLU A 45 -8.97 7.99 -29.56
CA GLU A 45 -9.22 7.89 -31.01
C GLU A 45 -8.18 8.72 -31.80
N ARG A 46 -7.94 9.96 -31.41
CA ARG A 46 -6.95 10.85 -32.05
C ARG A 46 -5.52 10.31 -31.98
N LEU A 47 -5.13 9.71 -30.85
CA LEU A 47 -3.78 9.19 -30.62
C LEU A 47 -3.59 7.79 -31.21
N ALA A 48 -4.65 7.03 -31.37
CA ALA A 48 -4.70 5.67 -31.90
C ALA A 48 -3.59 4.77 -31.28
N PRO A 49 -3.65 4.51 -29.95
CA PRO A 49 -2.69 3.62 -29.30
C PRO A 49 -2.89 2.16 -29.75
N GLN A 50 -1.82 1.39 -29.81
CA GLN A 50 -1.87 -0.06 -30.04
C GLN A 50 -2.19 -0.82 -28.76
N THR A 51 -1.78 -0.24 -27.61
CA THR A 51 -1.92 -0.85 -26.29
C THR A 51 -2.52 0.18 -25.32
N ILE A 52 -3.54 -0.26 -24.57
CA ILE A 52 -4.02 0.49 -23.40
C ILE A 52 -3.61 -0.29 -22.16
N VAL A 53 -2.79 0.33 -21.30
CA VAL A 53 -2.51 -0.15 -19.96
C VAL A 53 -3.58 0.42 -19.04
N LEU A 54 -4.41 -0.43 -18.45
CA LEU A 54 -5.47 -0.03 -17.56
C LEU A 54 -5.25 -0.63 -16.17
N ILE A 55 -5.12 0.27 -15.19
CA ILE A 55 -4.85 -0.05 -13.80
C ILE A 55 -6.16 0.03 -13.02
N SER A 56 -6.53 -1.04 -12.30
CA SER A 56 -7.78 -1.10 -11.54
C SER A 56 -7.56 -1.60 -10.11
N PRO A 57 -8.20 -0.96 -9.11
CA PRO A 57 -8.17 -1.43 -7.72
C PRO A 57 -9.10 -2.64 -7.47
N HIS A 58 -9.94 -3.00 -8.42
CA HIS A 58 -10.97 -4.05 -8.27
C HIS A 58 -10.62 -5.39 -8.90
N THR A 59 -9.45 -5.49 -9.52
CA THR A 59 -8.90 -6.77 -9.97
C THR A 59 -8.25 -7.54 -8.80
N ASN A 60 -7.57 -8.66 -9.07
CA ASN A 60 -6.95 -9.45 -8.02
C ASN A 60 -5.92 -8.61 -7.24
N LEU A 61 -6.14 -8.43 -5.94
CA LEU A 61 -5.25 -7.73 -5.02
C LEU A 61 -4.46 -8.76 -4.20
N TYR A 62 -3.14 -8.65 -4.23
CA TYR A 62 -2.22 -9.41 -3.37
C TYR A 62 -1.45 -8.45 -2.47
N ALA A 63 -1.06 -8.93 -1.28
CA ALA A 63 -0.37 -8.08 -0.31
C ALA A 63 1.02 -7.63 -0.79
N ASP A 64 1.70 -8.45 -1.55
CA ASP A 64 3.13 -8.34 -1.87
C ASP A 64 3.44 -8.54 -3.37
N TYR A 65 2.42 -8.49 -4.25
CA TYR A 65 2.59 -8.82 -5.65
C TYR A 65 1.64 -8.06 -6.57
N PHE A 66 2.13 -7.51 -7.69
CA PHE A 66 1.33 -6.91 -8.74
C PHE A 66 0.89 -7.95 -9.75
N HIS A 67 -0.41 -8.14 -9.88
CA HIS A 67 -0.97 -9.11 -10.82
C HIS A 67 -1.24 -8.48 -12.19
N LEU A 68 -0.71 -9.11 -13.23
CA LEU A 68 -1.03 -8.79 -14.62
C LEU A 68 -2.16 -9.69 -15.12
N GLY A 69 -3.13 -9.10 -15.82
CA GLY A 69 -4.26 -9.82 -16.37
C GLY A 69 -3.83 -10.97 -17.30
N SER A 70 -4.51 -12.09 -17.18
CA SER A 70 -4.29 -13.26 -18.02
C SER A 70 -5.58 -14.03 -18.24
N TYR A 71 -5.71 -14.65 -19.42
CA TYR A 71 -6.88 -15.44 -19.76
C TYR A 71 -7.03 -16.70 -18.91
N ASN A 72 -8.29 -17.15 -18.74
CA ASN A 72 -8.55 -18.55 -18.45
C ASN A 72 -8.05 -19.44 -19.59
N GLU A 73 -7.81 -20.71 -19.30
CA GLU A 73 -7.33 -21.66 -20.30
C GLU A 73 -8.28 -21.76 -21.49
N GLY A 74 -7.75 -21.62 -22.70
CA GLY A 74 -8.51 -21.67 -23.97
C GLY A 74 -9.25 -20.40 -24.37
N GLU A 75 -9.32 -19.37 -23.52
CA GLU A 75 -9.92 -18.08 -23.86
C GLU A 75 -8.89 -17.15 -24.52
N LYS A 76 -9.35 -16.23 -25.36
CA LYS A 76 -8.52 -15.23 -26.05
C LYS A 76 -9.11 -13.81 -25.99
N ILE A 77 -10.25 -13.66 -25.37
CA ILE A 77 -10.96 -12.39 -25.21
C ILE A 77 -11.31 -12.22 -23.75
N ALA A 78 -10.91 -11.12 -23.17
CA ALA A 78 -11.39 -10.64 -21.88
C ALA A 78 -12.67 -9.83 -22.09
N TRP A 79 -13.63 -9.96 -21.19
CA TRP A 79 -14.93 -9.32 -21.32
C TRP A 79 -15.51 -8.94 -19.96
N GLY A 80 -16.45 -8.01 -19.96
CA GLY A 80 -17.20 -7.64 -18.78
C GLY A 80 -18.52 -6.97 -19.18
N ASP A 81 -19.46 -6.96 -18.24
CA ASP A 81 -20.77 -6.33 -18.40
C ASP A 81 -21.19 -5.60 -17.11
N PHE A 82 -22.37 -5.02 -17.14
CA PHE A 82 -22.92 -4.27 -16.02
C PHE A 82 -24.17 -4.94 -15.42
N SER A 83 -24.34 -6.25 -15.60
CA SER A 83 -25.47 -7.04 -15.09
C SER A 83 -25.66 -6.88 -13.58
N ARG A 84 -24.58 -6.85 -12.82
CA ARG A 84 -24.61 -6.61 -11.37
C ARG A 84 -25.16 -5.23 -10.97
N PHE A 85 -25.17 -4.30 -11.93
CA PHE A 85 -25.67 -2.93 -11.77
C PHE A 85 -26.98 -2.68 -12.51
N GLY A 86 -27.61 -3.76 -13.04
CA GLY A 86 -28.92 -3.69 -13.72
C GLY A 86 -28.87 -3.45 -15.23
N ASP A 87 -27.70 -3.53 -15.88
CA ASP A 87 -27.55 -3.39 -17.32
C ASP A 87 -26.70 -4.53 -17.91
N ALA A 88 -27.33 -5.62 -18.35
CA ALA A 88 -26.64 -6.74 -18.98
C ALA A 88 -26.41 -6.53 -20.51
N GLU A 89 -26.99 -5.48 -21.10
CA GLU A 89 -26.82 -5.19 -22.52
C GLU A 89 -25.51 -4.46 -22.83
N SER A 90 -25.10 -3.57 -21.91
CA SER A 90 -23.81 -2.87 -22.03
C SER A 90 -22.65 -3.80 -21.73
N ARG A 91 -21.78 -4.02 -22.72
CA ARG A 91 -20.67 -4.97 -22.65
C ARG A 91 -19.38 -4.36 -23.19
N VAL A 92 -18.27 -4.90 -22.70
CA VAL A 92 -16.91 -4.60 -23.14
C VAL A 92 -16.23 -5.93 -23.46
N ALA A 93 -15.49 -5.99 -24.56
CA ALA A 93 -14.68 -7.15 -24.91
C ALA A 93 -13.38 -6.69 -25.58
N VAL A 94 -12.24 -7.27 -25.17
CA VAL A 94 -10.91 -6.83 -25.64
C VAL A 94 -9.90 -7.97 -25.53
N GLY A 95 -8.93 -8.03 -26.46
CA GLY A 95 -7.79 -8.93 -26.38
C GLY A 95 -6.71 -8.37 -25.46
N PHE A 96 -6.02 -9.23 -24.69
CA PHE A 96 -4.81 -8.83 -23.97
C PHE A 96 -3.61 -8.70 -24.92
N ASP A 97 -2.74 -7.71 -24.66
CA ASP A 97 -1.41 -7.60 -25.31
C ASP A 97 -0.44 -8.58 -24.63
N GLU A 98 -0.58 -9.87 -24.92
CA GLU A 98 0.25 -10.91 -24.32
C GLU A 98 1.75 -10.67 -24.50
N PRO A 99 2.25 -10.23 -25.68
CA PRO A 99 3.66 -9.88 -25.82
C PRO A 99 4.15 -8.80 -24.88
N PHE A 100 3.30 -7.79 -24.60
CA PHE A 100 3.63 -6.73 -23.65
C PHE A 100 3.63 -7.26 -22.20
N ILE A 101 2.60 -8.04 -21.85
CA ILE A 101 2.45 -8.65 -20.53
C ILE A 101 3.62 -9.58 -20.22
N ASP A 102 4.01 -10.41 -21.18
CA ASP A 102 5.12 -11.34 -21.03
C ASP A 102 6.46 -10.61 -20.86
N ALA A 103 6.72 -9.61 -21.70
CA ALA A 103 7.95 -8.82 -21.61
C ALA A 103 8.03 -8.05 -20.27
N LEU A 104 6.90 -7.54 -19.77
CA LEU A 104 6.86 -6.86 -18.47
C LEU A 104 7.11 -7.85 -17.31
N ALA A 105 6.49 -9.02 -17.36
CA ALA A 105 6.70 -10.07 -16.37
C ALA A 105 8.17 -10.57 -16.35
N GLU A 106 8.78 -10.76 -17.52
CA GLU A 106 10.20 -11.14 -17.65
C GLU A 106 11.14 -10.07 -17.10
N LEU A 107 10.88 -8.78 -17.39
CA LEU A 107 11.66 -7.67 -16.84
C LEU A 107 11.59 -7.68 -15.32
N CYS A 108 10.37 -7.78 -14.76
CA CYS A 108 10.14 -7.79 -13.34
C CYS A 108 10.83 -8.99 -12.65
N GLN A 109 10.73 -10.18 -13.23
CA GLN A 109 11.42 -11.36 -12.72
C GLN A 109 12.94 -11.18 -12.71
N LYS A 110 13.51 -10.64 -13.79
CA LYS A 110 14.96 -10.38 -13.89
C LYS A 110 15.46 -9.41 -12.84
N GLU A 111 14.65 -8.44 -12.47
CA GLU A 111 15.00 -7.37 -11.52
C GLU A 111 14.51 -7.65 -10.09
N ASP A 112 14.05 -8.87 -9.81
CA ASP A 112 13.46 -9.27 -8.52
C ASP A 112 12.35 -8.31 -8.07
N PHE A 113 11.55 -7.83 -9.02
CA PHE A 113 10.41 -6.95 -8.77
C PHE A 113 9.12 -7.78 -8.76
N PRO A 114 8.29 -7.70 -7.71
CA PRO A 114 7.16 -8.61 -7.49
C PRO A 114 5.96 -8.29 -8.41
N CYS A 115 6.08 -8.57 -9.70
CA CYS A 115 5.03 -8.34 -10.68
C CYS A 115 5.02 -9.43 -11.76
N GLY A 116 3.85 -9.88 -12.19
CA GLY A 116 3.69 -10.85 -13.27
C GLY A 116 2.33 -11.52 -13.29
N LYS A 117 2.27 -12.73 -13.86
CA LYS A 117 1.03 -13.49 -14.13
C LYS A 117 0.70 -14.55 -13.07
N LEU A 118 1.43 -14.59 -11.94
CA LEU A 118 1.11 -15.53 -10.84
C LEU A 118 -0.22 -15.16 -10.20
N GLY A 119 -0.99 -16.19 -9.81
CA GLY A 119 -2.26 -16.00 -9.14
C GLY A 119 -3.47 -16.40 -9.99
N LYS A 120 -4.64 -15.85 -9.64
CA LYS A 120 -5.92 -16.22 -10.27
C LYS A 120 -6.03 -15.63 -11.67
N LYS A 121 -6.15 -16.49 -12.66
CA LYS A 121 -6.51 -16.09 -14.03
C LYS A 121 -8.00 -15.77 -14.12
N THR A 122 -8.35 -14.79 -14.94
CA THR A 122 -9.75 -14.47 -15.25
C THR A 122 -9.86 -13.67 -16.53
N SER A 123 -10.79 -14.04 -17.36
CA SER A 123 -11.16 -13.26 -18.55
C SER A 123 -12.33 -12.31 -18.26
N PHE A 124 -12.87 -12.33 -17.04
CA PHE A 124 -13.90 -11.37 -16.64
C PHE A 124 -13.25 -10.09 -16.09
N LEU A 125 -13.61 -8.96 -16.72
CA LEU A 125 -13.13 -7.63 -16.37
C LEU A 125 -14.04 -6.99 -15.31
N ASP A 126 -13.43 -6.43 -14.26
CA ASP A 126 -14.15 -5.68 -13.23
C ASP A 126 -14.64 -4.31 -13.72
N HIS A 127 -15.45 -3.63 -12.91
CA HIS A 127 -16.04 -2.34 -13.29
C HIS A 127 -15.01 -1.20 -13.37
N GLY A 128 -13.90 -1.27 -12.63
CA GLY A 128 -12.81 -0.31 -12.75
C GLY A 128 -12.17 -0.33 -14.16
N ILE A 129 -12.26 -1.46 -14.86
CA ILE A 129 -11.82 -1.62 -16.25
C ILE A 129 -12.96 -1.37 -17.24
N THR A 130 -14.12 -1.96 -16.98
CA THR A 130 -15.21 -1.92 -17.97
C THR A 130 -15.83 -0.53 -18.11
N VAL A 131 -15.89 0.28 -17.04
CA VAL A 131 -16.46 1.64 -17.12
C VAL A 131 -15.64 2.53 -18.07
N PRO A 132 -14.31 2.72 -17.91
CA PRO A 132 -13.53 3.50 -18.88
C PRO A 132 -13.60 2.92 -20.30
N LEU A 133 -13.44 1.59 -20.45
CA LEU A 133 -13.43 0.95 -21.76
C LEU A 133 -14.77 1.04 -22.50
N TYR A 134 -15.90 1.05 -21.79
CA TYR A 134 -17.21 1.27 -22.41
C TYR A 134 -17.28 2.58 -23.19
N PHE A 135 -16.70 3.65 -22.68
CA PHE A 135 -16.65 4.92 -23.41
C PHE A 135 -15.60 4.92 -24.51
N VAL A 136 -14.43 4.34 -24.26
CA VAL A 136 -13.36 4.25 -25.24
C VAL A 136 -13.80 3.45 -26.47
N GLN A 137 -14.39 2.27 -26.29
CA GLN A 137 -14.78 1.39 -27.39
C GLN A 137 -15.93 1.96 -28.28
N LYS A 138 -16.64 2.97 -27.81
CA LYS A 138 -17.61 3.70 -28.65
C LYS A 138 -16.96 4.57 -29.74
N GLN A 139 -15.69 4.91 -29.59
CA GLN A 139 -14.93 5.76 -30.53
C GLN A 139 -13.76 5.00 -31.15
N TYR A 140 -13.09 4.14 -30.39
CA TYR A 140 -11.89 3.46 -30.82
C TYR A 140 -11.80 2.06 -30.19
N SER A 141 -11.58 1.04 -31.01
CA SER A 141 -11.54 -0.38 -30.59
C SER A 141 -10.31 -1.14 -31.09
N ASP A 142 -9.44 -0.50 -31.90
CA ASP A 142 -8.25 -1.14 -32.48
C ASP A 142 -7.04 -1.07 -31.51
N PHE A 143 -7.17 -1.70 -30.36
CA PHE A 143 -6.12 -1.79 -29.33
C PHE A 143 -6.19 -3.11 -28.58
N GLN A 144 -5.10 -3.45 -27.92
CA GLN A 144 -4.99 -4.56 -26.95
C GLN A 144 -4.86 -4.02 -25.53
N LEU A 145 -5.27 -4.81 -24.54
CA LEU A 145 -5.29 -4.42 -23.13
C LEU A 145 -4.11 -5.03 -22.37
N VAL A 146 -3.47 -4.23 -21.54
CA VAL A 146 -2.66 -4.68 -20.41
C VAL A 146 -3.40 -4.33 -19.14
N GLN A 147 -3.96 -5.33 -18.48
CA GLN A 147 -4.64 -5.16 -17.19
C GLN A 147 -3.62 -5.24 -16.06
N VAL A 148 -3.62 -4.26 -15.18
CA VAL A 148 -2.71 -4.16 -14.02
C VAL A 148 -3.52 -4.08 -12.74
N GLY A 149 -3.28 -4.99 -11.81
CA GLY A 149 -3.82 -4.95 -10.46
C GLY A 149 -2.93 -4.13 -9.53
N LEU A 150 -3.52 -3.65 -8.44
CA LEU A 150 -2.77 -3.04 -7.34
C LEU A 150 -2.20 -4.12 -6.42
N SER A 151 -1.36 -3.70 -5.48
CA SER A 151 -0.83 -4.56 -4.41
C SER A 151 -0.86 -3.86 -3.06
N GLY A 152 -0.60 -4.61 -1.97
CA GLY A 152 -0.37 -4.04 -0.65
C GLY A 152 1.02 -3.42 -0.46
N LEU A 153 1.86 -3.40 -1.50
CA LEU A 153 3.16 -2.73 -1.47
C LEU A 153 3.02 -1.20 -1.35
N GLY A 154 4.10 -0.52 -0.99
CA GLY A 154 4.11 0.92 -0.80
C GLY A 154 3.94 1.75 -2.09
N LEU A 155 3.77 3.06 -1.94
CA LEU A 155 3.54 3.98 -3.06
C LEU A 155 4.75 4.04 -4.02
N ALA A 156 5.97 3.91 -3.49
CA ALA A 156 7.20 3.92 -4.28
C ALA A 156 7.29 2.70 -5.23
N GLU A 157 6.83 1.52 -4.78
CA GLU A 157 6.76 0.32 -5.60
C GLU A 157 5.71 0.46 -6.72
N HIS A 158 4.55 1.07 -6.42
CA HIS A 158 3.55 1.38 -7.46
C HIS A 158 4.14 2.35 -8.50
N TYR A 159 4.82 3.39 -8.07
CA TYR A 159 5.49 4.32 -8.97
C TYR A 159 6.56 3.63 -9.83
N ALA A 160 7.39 2.76 -9.23
CA ALA A 160 8.41 1.98 -9.93
C ALA A 160 7.82 1.06 -11.02
N LEU A 161 6.64 0.46 -10.77
CA LEU A 161 5.95 -0.33 -11.78
C LEU A 161 5.60 0.51 -13.01
N GLY A 162 5.18 1.76 -12.82
CA GLY A 162 4.92 2.70 -13.93
C GLY A 162 6.15 2.94 -14.81
N MET A 163 7.33 3.10 -14.19
CA MET A 163 8.60 3.23 -14.92
C MET A 163 8.90 1.99 -15.78
N LYS A 164 8.68 0.78 -15.23
CA LYS A 164 8.86 -0.49 -15.96
C LYS A 164 7.89 -0.64 -17.13
N ILE A 165 6.65 -0.20 -16.97
CA ILE A 165 5.65 -0.17 -18.06
C ILE A 165 6.17 0.69 -19.23
N THR A 166 6.75 1.86 -18.94
CA THR A 166 7.33 2.73 -19.97
C THR A 166 8.53 2.08 -20.64
N GLU A 167 9.42 1.45 -19.88
CA GLU A 167 10.57 0.73 -20.43
C GLU A 167 10.15 -0.35 -21.44
N ILE A 168 9.12 -1.14 -21.10
CA ILE A 168 8.60 -2.18 -22.01
C ILE A 168 7.91 -1.56 -23.23
N ALA A 169 7.13 -0.49 -23.05
CA ALA A 169 6.52 0.22 -24.17
C ALA A 169 7.56 0.72 -25.17
N GLU A 170 8.68 1.26 -24.67
CA GLU A 170 9.80 1.73 -25.48
C GLU A 170 10.55 0.56 -26.15
N LYS A 171 10.85 -0.51 -25.42
CA LYS A 171 11.55 -1.70 -25.91
C LYS A 171 10.79 -2.38 -27.05
N LEU A 172 9.46 -2.45 -26.92
CA LEU A 172 8.59 -3.06 -27.93
C LEU A 172 8.20 -2.10 -29.05
N GLY A 173 8.48 -0.80 -28.93
CA GLY A 173 8.01 0.23 -29.84
C GLY A 173 6.48 0.37 -29.86
N ARG A 174 5.80 0.01 -28.79
CA ARG A 174 4.34 0.03 -28.65
C ARG A 174 3.83 1.44 -28.37
N LYS A 175 2.92 1.93 -29.20
CA LYS A 175 2.16 3.15 -28.91
C LYS A 175 1.16 2.86 -27.79
N THR A 176 1.48 3.31 -26.59
CA THR A 176 0.77 2.95 -25.35
C THR A 176 0.04 4.15 -24.77
N TYR A 177 -1.18 3.96 -24.32
CA TYR A 177 -1.92 4.91 -23.49
C TYR A 177 -2.20 4.31 -22.12
N ILE A 178 -2.10 5.10 -21.05
CA ILE A 178 -2.28 4.59 -19.67
C ILE A 178 -3.58 5.17 -19.10
N ILE A 179 -4.41 4.31 -18.51
CA ILE A 179 -5.61 4.71 -17.76
C ILE A 179 -5.45 4.25 -16.33
N ALA A 180 -5.33 5.19 -15.41
CA ALA A 180 -5.39 4.93 -13.97
C ALA A 180 -6.84 5.10 -13.52
N SER A 181 -7.50 3.98 -13.28
CA SER A 181 -8.88 3.92 -12.85
C SER A 181 -8.96 3.92 -11.32
N GLY A 182 -9.69 4.88 -10.76
CA GLY A 182 -9.83 5.00 -9.30
C GLY A 182 -10.76 6.14 -8.92
N ASP A 183 -11.67 5.87 -8.00
CA ASP A 183 -12.43 6.91 -7.35
C ASP A 183 -11.55 7.60 -6.29
N LEU A 184 -11.84 8.87 -6.01
CA LEU A 184 -11.21 9.59 -4.91
C LEU A 184 -11.83 9.15 -3.58
N SER A 185 -11.90 10.03 -2.59
CA SER A 185 -12.47 9.66 -1.29
C SER A 185 -13.89 9.10 -1.40
N HIS A 186 -14.17 8.07 -0.60
CA HIS A 186 -15.53 7.55 -0.40
C HIS A 186 -16.22 8.14 0.84
N LYS A 187 -15.60 9.13 1.52
CA LYS A 187 -16.07 9.66 2.81
C LYS A 187 -16.38 11.16 2.76
N LEU A 188 -17.12 11.60 1.73
CA LEU A 188 -17.43 13.02 1.54
C LEU A 188 -18.73 13.46 2.21
N LEU A 189 -19.68 12.57 2.48
CA LEU A 189 -21.02 12.92 3.00
C LEU A 189 -21.40 12.00 4.16
N ALA A 190 -21.96 12.57 5.23
CA ALA A 190 -22.39 11.81 6.41
C ALA A 190 -23.51 10.81 6.13
N ASP A 191 -24.40 11.15 5.20
CA ASP A 191 -25.49 10.30 4.68
C ASP A 191 -25.10 9.50 3.44
N GLY A 192 -23.84 9.58 3.02
CA GLY A 192 -23.27 8.78 1.94
C GLY A 192 -23.07 7.31 2.32
N PRO A 193 -22.81 6.43 1.34
CA PRO A 193 -22.73 4.98 1.58
C PRO A 193 -21.59 4.55 2.53
N TYR A 194 -20.57 5.39 2.70
CA TYR A 194 -19.40 5.11 3.53
C TYR A 194 -19.21 6.12 4.69
N GLY A 195 -20.18 7.06 4.86
CA GLY A 195 -20.13 8.10 5.87
C GLY A 195 -19.15 9.23 5.54
N TYR A 196 -18.79 10.01 6.56
CA TYR A 196 -17.90 11.17 6.44
C TYR A 196 -16.64 10.98 7.27
N ALA A 197 -15.52 11.42 6.73
CA ALA A 197 -14.29 11.67 7.46
C ALA A 197 -13.66 12.98 6.98
N ALA A 198 -13.03 13.73 7.88
CA ALA A 198 -12.40 15.02 7.53
C ALA A 198 -11.29 14.86 6.48
N GLU A 199 -10.61 13.73 6.50
CA GLU A 199 -9.58 13.35 5.52
C GLU A 199 -10.14 13.18 4.10
N GLY A 200 -11.44 12.91 3.96
CA GLY A 200 -12.06 12.72 2.65
C GLY A 200 -11.98 13.95 1.76
N PRO A 201 -12.63 15.07 2.10
CA PRO A 201 -12.54 16.32 1.32
C PRO A 201 -11.10 16.85 1.21
N GLU A 202 -10.28 16.70 2.27
CA GLU A 202 -8.88 17.12 2.25
C GLU A 202 -8.07 16.34 1.20
N TYR A 203 -8.26 15.02 1.15
CA TYR A 203 -7.63 14.18 0.14
C TYR A 203 -8.02 14.61 -1.29
N ASP A 204 -9.31 14.78 -1.53
CA ASP A 204 -9.81 15.15 -2.85
C ASP A 204 -9.25 16.49 -3.33
N GLU A 205 -9.20 17.49 -2.47
CA GLU A 205 -8.61 18.79 -2.77
C GLU A 205 -7.11 18.67 -3.10
N ARG A 206 -6.36 17.98 -2.24
CA ARG A 206 -4.91 17.80 -2.39
C ARG A 206 -4.56 17.03 -3.65
N ILE A 207 -5.20 15.88 -3.90
CA ILE A 207 -4.87 15.06 -5.07
C ILE A 207 -5.27 15.75 -6.38
N MET A 208 -6.41 16.44 -6.42
CA MET A 208 -6.81 17.19 -7.61
C MET A 208 -5.86 18.34 -7.92
N ALA A 209 -5.31 19.00 -6.90
CA ALA A 209 -4.26 20.03 -7.08
C ALA A 209 -2.95 19.43 -7.59
N VAL A 210 -2.54 18.25 -7.12
CA VAL A 210 -1.38 17.50 -7.62
C VAL A 210 -1.55 17.12 -9.09
N LEU A 211 -2.71 16.56 -9.45
CA LEU A 211 -3.04 16.16 -10.82
C LEU A 211 -3.05 17.37 -11.77
N GLU A 212 -3.64 18.49 -11.36
CA GLU A 212 -3.74 19.71 -12.19
C GLU A 212 -2.37 20.30 -12.54
N ARG A 213 -1.38 20.18 -11.64
CA ARG A 213 0.00 20.65 -11.82
C ARG A 213 0.94 19.56 -12.37
N ALA A 214 0.48 18.33 -12.52
CA ALA A 214 1.32 17.14 -12.74
C ALA A 214 2.49 17.06 -11.76
N ALA A 215 2.28 17.42 -10.49
CA ALA A 215 3.30 17.39 -9.44
C ALA A 215 3.44 15.97 -8.86
N PHE A 216 3.73 15.01 -9.70
CA PHE A 216 3.62 13.58 -9.42
C PHE A 216 4.48 13.08 -8.25
N GLY A 217 5.59 13.77 -7.94
CA GLY A 217 6.41 13.45 -6.77
C GLY A 217 5.66 13.64 -5.45
N GLU A 218 4.72 14.59 -5.39
CA GLU A 218 3.91 14.83 -4.19
C GLU A 218 2.97 13.65 -3.85
N MET A 219 2.67 12.76 -4.82
CA MET A 219 1.87 11.56 -4.57
C MET A 219 2.59 10.58 -3.65
N LEU A 220 3.92 10.55 -3.67
CA LEU A 220 4.74 9.68 -2.83
C LEU A 220 4.82 10.18 -1.37
N ASP A 221 4.48 11.45 -1.12
CA ASP A 221 4.52 12.07 0.22
C ASP A 221 3.19 11.94 1.00
N PHE A 222 2.17 11.28 0.43
CA PHE A 222 0.92 11.02 1.14
C PHE A 222 1.12 9.94 2.21
N ASP A 223 0.66 10.22 3.42
CA ASP A 223 0.65 9.25 4.52
C ASP A 223 -0.38 8.14 4.26
N GLU A 224 0.01 6.87 4.39
CA GLU A 224 -0.88 5.74 4.07
C GLU A 224 -2.07 5.64 5.04
N ALA A 225 -1.90 5.99 6.32
CA ALA A 225 -3.00 6.01 7.27
C ALA A 225 -3.99 7.15 6.96
N PHE A 226 -3.51 8.28 6.44
CA PHE A 226 -4.38 9.34 5.93
C PHE A 226 -5.20 8.87 4.71
N LEU A 227 -4.57 8.17 3.77
CA LEU A 227 -5.25 7.58 2.59
C LEU A 227 -6.32 6.57 3.02
N GLU A 228 -6.02 5.73 3.99
CA GLU A 228 -6.97 4.75 4.54
C GLU A 228 -8.17 5.43 5.20
N ARG A 229 -7.96 6.50 5.99
CA ARG A 229 -9.06 7.27 6.58
C ARG A 229 -9.89 8.02 5.55
N ALA A 230 -9.28 8.51 4.46
CA ALA A 230 -10.00 9.06 3.32
C ALA A 230 -10.79 8.00 2.54
N ALA A 231 -10.44 6.73 2.69
CA ALA A 231 -11.05 5.57 2.03
C ALA A 231 -11.12 5.74 0.50
N GLU A 232 -10.02 6.20 -0.09
CA GLU A 232 -9.88 6.29 -1.53
C GLU A 232 -9.54 4.92 -2.16
N CYS A 233 -9.73 4.74 -3.46
CA CYS A 233 -9.31 3.52 -4.15
C CYS A 233 -8.37 3.78 -5.33
N GLY A 234 -8.09 5.04 -5.66
CA GLY A 234 -7.36 5.42 -6.87
C GLY A 234 -5.89 5.76 -6.68
N HIS A 235 -5.46 6.16 -5.49
CA HIS A 235 -4.15 6.78 -5.28
C HIS A 235 -2.98 5.90 -5.76
N ARG A 236 -3.00 4.61 -5.43
CA ARG A 236 -1.99 3.65 -5.89
C ARG A 236 -1.99 3.48 -7.42
N ALA A 237 -3.16 3.50 -8.07
CA ALA A 237 -3.24 3.49 -9.52
C ALA A 237 -2.66 4.77 -10.14
N PHE A 238 -2.90 5.92 -9.50
CA PHE A 238 -2.33 7.20 -9.91
C PHE A 238 -0.80 7.22 -9.78
N CYS A 239 -0.24 6.60 -8.73
CA CYS A 239 1.21 6.43 -8.58
C CYS A 239 1.82 5.59 -9.73
N ILE A 240 1.19 4.50 -10.15
CA ILE A 240 1.66 3.71 -11.30
C ILE A 240 1.65 4.59 -12.57
N MET A 241 0.56 5.30 -12.82
CA MET A 241 0.45 6.22 -13.98
C MET A 241 1.52 7.31 -13.91
N ALA A 242 1.74 7.90 -12.74
CA ALA A 242 2.74 8.94 -12.53
C ALA A 242 4.17 8.45 -12.82
N GLY A 243 4.50 7.23 -12.38
CA GLY A 243 5.78 6.60 -12.65
C GLY A 243 6.10 6.42 -14.12
N ALA A 244 5.08 6.25 -14.96
CA ALA A 244 5.28 6.14 -16.40
C ALA A 244 5.75 7.46 -17.04
N PHE A 245 5.70 8.57 -16.33
CA PHE A 245 6.19 9.87 -16.77
C PHE A 245 7.44 10.34 -16.01
N ASP A 246 8.10 9.45 -15.28
CA ASP A 246 9.32 9.83 -14.56
C ASP A 246 10.37 10.40 -15.52
N GLY A 247 11.01 11.51 -15.15
CA GLY A 247 11.98 12.20 -15.99
C GLY A 247 11.38 12.93 -17.21
N LEU A 248 10.05 13.11 -17.28
CA LEU A 248 9.37 13.83 -18.36
C LEU A 248 8.58 15.03 -17.84
N LYS A 249 8.65 16.14 -18.56
CA LYS A 249 7.67 17.21 -18.44
C LYS A 249 6.32 16.74 -18.98
N VAL A 250 5.24 17.14 -18.33
CA VAL A 250 3.88 16.70 -18.64
C VAL A 250 2.94 17.90 -18.69
N ASP A 251 2.18 18.02 -19.77
CA ASP A 251 1.02 18.91 -19.80
C ASP A 251 -0.16 18.19 -19.16
N ALA A 252 -0.68 18.76 -18.09
CA ALA A 252 -1.85 18.26 -17.39
C ALA A 252 -3.09 19.07 -17.75
N LYS A 253 -4.23 18.39 -17.83
CA LYS A 253 -5.53 19.01 -18.03
C LYS A 253 -6.55 18.39 -17.10
N LYS A 254 -6.92 19.09 -16.05
CA LYS A 254 -8.08 18.74 -15.22
C LYS A 254 -9.36 18.81 -16.06
N LEU A 255 -10.13 17.75 -16.07
CA LEU A 255 -11.39 17.66 -16.81
C LEU A 255 -12.58 17.95 -15.93
N SER A 256 -12.69 17.26 -14.79
CA SER A 256 -13.79 17.45 -13.83
C SER A 256 -13.41 16.99 -12.43
N TYR A 257 -14.22 17.46 -11.48
CA TYR A 257 -14.37 16.92 -10.14
C TYR A 257 -15.85 17.05 -9.72
N GLU A 258 -16.42 15.94 -9.25
CA GLU A 258 -17.79 15.87 -8.71
C GLU A 258 -17.81 14.87 -7.55
N GLY A 259 -18.65 15.11 -6.52
CA GLY A 259 -18.76 14.22 -5.35
C GLY A 259 -20.18 14.12 -4.81
N PRO A 260 -21.21 13.98 -5.67
CA PRO A 260 -22.62 14.19 -5.25
C PRO A 260 -23.20 13.05 -4.41
N PHE A 261 -22.55 11.89 -4.38
CA PHE A 261 -23.04 10.70 -3.68
C PHE A 261 -22.11 10.25 -2.54
N GLY A 262 -21.27 11.14 -2.03
CA GLY A 262 -20.32 10.80 -0.98
C GLY A 262 -19.03 10.18 -1.48
N VAL A 263 -18.88 10.01 -2.81
CA VAL A 263 -17.69 9.49 -3.48
C VAL A 263 -17.16 10.53 -4.45
N GLY A 264 -15.85 10.84 -4.38
CA GLY A 264 -15.18 11.81 -5.23
C GLY A 264 -14.87 11.23 -6.62
N TYR A 265 -15.29 11.92 -7.68
CA TYR A 265 -15.05 11.58 -9.07
C TYR A 265 -14.14 12.61 -9.71
N GLY A 266 -12.83 12.37 -9.66
CA GLY A 266 -11.82 13.21 -10.27
C GLY A 266 -11.38 12.70 -11.63
N ALA A 267 -11.22 13.60 -12.63
CA ALA A 267 -10.74 13.25 -13.95
C ALA A 267 -9.70 14.24 -14.47
N ALA A 268 -8.61 13.72 -15.04
CA ALA A 268 -7.54 14.51 -15.63
C ALA A 268 -6.86 13.75 -16.79
N LEU A 269 -6.32 14.49 -17.77
CA LEU A 269 -5.50 13.99 -18.88
C LEU A 269 -4.07 14.50 -18.79
N PHE A 270 -3.13 13.69 -19.27
CA PHE A 270 -1.70 13.97 -19.22
C PHE A 270 -1.03 13.66 -20.56
N ILE A 271 -0.29 14.61 -21.09
CA ILE A 271 0.44 14.48 -22.36
C ILE A 271 1.93 14.67 -22.10
N PRO A 272 2.78 13.68 -22.41
CA PRO A 272 4.22 13.78 -22.19
C PRO A 272 4.86 14.78 -23.16
N LYS A 273 5.80 15.57 -22.67
CA LYS A 273 6.60 16.53 -23.40
C LYS A 273 8.07 16.10 -23.47
N GLU A 274 8.98 17.06 -23.42
CA GLU A 274 10.41 16.85 -23.39
C GLU A 274 10.90 16.20 -22.09
N LYS A 275 12.13 15.71 -22.13
CA LYS A 275 12.82 15.21 -20.93
C LYS A 275 13.07 16.34 -19.93
N ASP A 276 12.92 16.04 -18.66
CA ASP A 276 13.16 16.96 -17.55
C ASP A 276 13.75 16.18 -16.37
N THR A 277 15.05 16.31 -16.17
CA THR A 277 15.79 15.59 -15.12
C THR A 277 15.38 16.00 -13.70
N ALA A 278 14.78 17.18 -13.52
CA ALA A 278 14.23 17.59 -12.23
C ALA A 278 12.99 16.78 -11.82
N ARG A 279 12.50 15.93 -12.70
CA ARG A 279 11.30 15.10 -12.48
C ARG A 279 11.60 13.61 -12.27
N HIS A 280 12.83 13.26 -11.92
CA HIS A 280 13.17 11.92 -11.40
C HIS A 280 12.68 11.80 -9.95
N PHE A 281 11.36 11.71 -9.80
CA PHE A 281 10.70 11.82 -8.50
C PHE A 281 10.94 10.61 -7.59
N LEU A 282 11.05 9.42 -8.15
CA LEU A 282 11.32 8.22 -7.35
C LEU A 282 12.72 8.26 -6.74
N GLU A 283 13.72 8.70 -7.51
CA GLU A 283 15.09 8.88 -7.03
C GLU A 283 15.14 9.93 -5.91
N ALA A 284 14.54 11.10 -6.14
CA ALA A 284 14.46 12.18 -5.15
C ALA A 284 13.74 11.74 -3.85
N PHE A 285 12.64 10.97 -3.99
CA PHE A 285 11.92 10.42 -2.86
C PHE A 285 12.80 9.44 -2.06
N ARG A 286 13.48 8.51 -2.73
CA ARG A 286 14.38 7.54 -2.08
C ARG A 286 15.55 8.23 -1.38
N GLU A 287 16.13 9.26 -1.97
CA GLU A 287 17.18 10.08 -1.32
C GLU A 287 16.67 10.80 -0.08
N LYS A 288 15.44 11.37 -0.16
CA LYS A 288 14.80 12.03 0.98
C LYS A 288 14.56 11.04 2.14
N GLU A 289 14.01 9.86 1.85
CA GLU A 289 13.78 8.82 2.85
C GLU A 289 15.11 8.26 3.41
N ALA A 290 16.14 8.08 2.58
CA ALA A 290 17.46 7.67 3.05
C ALA A 290 18.07 8.69 4.04
N LYS A 291 17.99 9.99 3.73
CA LYS A 291 18.45 11.06 4.65
C LYS A 291 17.65 11.07 5.95
N LYS A 292 16.33 10.95 5.87
CA LYS A 292 15.46 10.88 7.04
C LYS A 292 15.79 9.67 7.93
N ASN A 293 16.05 8.51 7.33
CA ASN A 293 16.49 7.32 8.06
C ASN A 293 17.88 7.50 8.67
N GLU A 294 18.81 8.16 7.98
CA GLU A 294 20.13 8.47 8.54
C GLU A 294 20.03 9.41 9.75
N GLU A 295 19.20 10.46 9.67
CA GLU A 295 18.96 11.37 10.79
C GLU A 295 18.29 10.65 11.97
N ARG A 296 17.30 9.79 11.69
CA ARG A 296 16.68 8.96 12.74
C ARG A 296 17.70 8.06 13.42
N ARG A 297 18.58 7.38 12.66
CA ARG A 297 19.63 6.52 13.19
C ARG A 297 20.62 7.26 14.11
N LYS A 298 20.90 8.54 13.85
CA LYS A 298 21.75 9.36 14.72
C LYS A 298 21.11 9.66 16.09
N ASN A 299 19.77 9.65 16.11
CA ASN A 299 18.97 9.99 17.28
C ASN A 299 18.27 8.78 17.92
N GLU A 300 18.54 7.57 17.43
CA GLU A 300 17.99 6.33 18.00
C GLU A 300 18.38 6.18 19.48
N ASP A 301 17.41 5.76 20.28
CA ASP A 301 17.69 5.37 21.66
C ASP A 301 18.70 4.20 21.71
N PRO A 302 19.56 4.12 22.74
CA PRO A 302 20.54 3.03 22.88
C PRO A 302 19.94 1.62 22.82
N TYR A 303 18.71 1.39 23.28
CA TYR A 303 18.03 0.11 23.17
C TYR A 303 17.69 -0.23 21.71
N VAL A 304 17.28 0.77 20.93
CA VAL A 304 17.03 0.63 19.49
C VAL A 304 18.32 0.40 18.72
N GLN A 305 19.39 1.13 19.06
CA GLN A 305 20.73 0.91 18.49
C GLN A 305 21.20 -0.53 18.70
N LEU A 306 20.94 -1.10 19.89
CA LEU A 306 21.28 -2.50 20.18
C LEU A 306 20.47 -3.48 19.33
N ALA A 307 19.17 -3.28 19.20
CA ALA A 307 18.30 -4.10 18.35
C ALA A 307 18.76 -4.06 16.90
N ARG A 308 19.05 -2.85 16.36
CA ARG A 308 19.55 -2.66 14.99
C ARG A 308 20.90 -3.36 14.80
N ALA A 309 21.86 -3.14 15.70
CA ALA A 309 23.18 -3.77 15.62
C ALA A 309 23.09 -5.30 15.64
N SER A 310 22.16 -5.87 16.44
CA SER A 310 21.90 -7.30 16.49
C SER A 310 21.38 -7.85 15.16
N ILE A 311 20.41 -7.18 14.55
CA ILE A 311 19.84 -7.59 13.25
C ILE A 311 20.87 -7.45 12.14
N GLU A 312 21.54 -6.29 12.04
CA GLU A 312 22.58 -6.05 11.04
C GLU A 312 23.70 -7.09 11.12
N HIS A 313 24.13 -7.43 12.35
CA HIS A 313 25.14 -8.46 12.55
C HIS A 313 24.65 -9.85 12.11
N PHE A 314 23.43 -10.23 12.53
CA PHE A 314 22.87 -11.52 12.18
C PHE A 314 22.61 -11.68 10.68
N VAL A 315 22.03 -10.67 10.04
CA VAL A 315 21.72 -10.71 8.60
C VAL A 315 22.98 -10.74 7.74
N ASN A 316 24.03 -10.02 8.14
CA ASN A 316 25.29 -10.00 7.39
C ASN A 316 26.18 -11.24 7.62
N PHE A 317 26.18 -11.80 8.83
CA PHE A 317 27.18 -12.82 9.21
C PHE A 317 26.56 -14.16 9.66
N GLY A 318 25.24 -14.24 9.84
CA GLY A 318 24.56 -15.44 10.36
C GLY A 318 24.88 -15.77 11.82
N LYS A 319 25.40 -14.82 12.59
CA LYS A 319 25.87 -14.99 13.97
C LYS A 319 25.11 -14.08 14.93
N VAL A 320 24.91 -14.56 16.15
CA VAL A 320 24.38 -13.74 17.25
C VAL A 320 25.42 -12.70 17.66
N LEU A 321 24.97 -11.46 17.88
CA LEU A 321 25.81 -10.38 18.38
C LEU A 321 26.19 -10.63 19.83
N GLU A 322 27.48 -10.56 20.15
CA GLU A 322 28.00 -10.73 21.53
C GLU A 322 28.05 -9.38 22.25
N LEU A 323 27.61 -9.36 23.51
CA LEU A 323 27.69 -8.19 24.40
C LEU A 323 29.10 -8.02 25.00
N ASP A 324 30.10 -7.83 24.14
CA ASP A 324 31.46 -7.59 24.56
C ASP A 324 31.69 -6.17 25.13
N ALA A 325 32.89 -5.91 25.70
CA ALA A 325 33.25 -4.62 26.26
C ALA A 325 33.20 -3.50 25.21
N LYS A 326 33.63 -3.77 23.98
CA LYS A 326 33.66 -2.80 22.88
C LYS A 326 32.26 -2.36 22.45
N LEU A 327 31.28 -3.29 22.40
CA LEU A 327 29.89 -2.98 22.10
C LEU A 327 29.27 -2.13 23.21
N LYS A 328 29.56 -2.45 24.48
CA LYS A 328 29.07 -1.70 25.65
C LYS A 328 29.63 -0.28 25.73
N GLU A 329 30.85 -0.05 25.23
CA GLU A 329 31.41 1.30 25.08
C GLU A 329 30.74 2.10 23.96
N LYS A 330 30.36 1.41 22.89
CA LYS A 330 29.72 2.04 21.72
C LYS A 330 28.23 2.33 21.93
N ILE A 331 27.51 1.42 22.58
CA ILE A 331 26.08 1.51 22.88
C ILE A 331 25.93 1.54 24.40
N VAL A 332 25.72 2.74 24.93
CA VAL A 332 25.67 2.97 26.37
C VAL A 332 24.23 2.79 26.86
N LEU A 333 23.93 1.60 27.38
CA LEU A 333 22.66 1.31 28.03
C LEU A 333 22.75 1.62 29.55
N GLU A 334 21.56 1.81 30.14
CA GLU A 334 21.47 1.92 31.59
C GLU A 334 21.93 0.62 32.28
N LYS A 335 22.43 0.72 33.51
CA LYS A 335 22.92 -0.42 34.28
C LYS A 335 21.87 -1.53 34.45
N GLU A 336 20.64 -1.13 34.56
CA GLU A 336 19.46 -2.00 34.68
C GLU A 336 19.31 -2.95 33.50
N ALA A 337 19.68 -2.51 32.30
CA ALA A 337 19.63 -3.35 31.09
C ALA A 337 20.49 -4.61 31.18
N TYR A 338 21.56 -4.56 31.99
CA TYR A 338 22.50 -5.67 32.20
C TYR A 338 22.22 -6.50 33.45
N THR A 339 21.32 -6.03 34.33
CA THR A 339 21.08 -6.64 35.65
C THR A 339 19.66 -7.07 35.90
N LYS A 340 18.68 -6.47 35.19
CA LYS A 340 17.25 -6.80 35.31
C LYS A 340 16.82 -7.70 34.18
N LYS A 341 15.80 -8.53 34.46
CA LYS A 341 15.11 -9.36 33.47
C LYS A 341 13.77 -8.72 33.15
N ALA A 342 13.43 -8.61 31.87
CA ALA A 342 12.11 -8.19 31.42
C ALA A 342 11.81 -8.83 30.05
N GLY A 343 10.53 -9.06 29.77
CA GLY A 343 10.10 -9.36 28.41
C GLY A 343 10.22 -8.11 27.53
N CYS A 344 10.47 -8.28 26.26
CA CYS A 344 10.47 -7.17 25.31
C CYS A 344 9.95 -7.58 23.94
N PHE A 345 9.50 -6.60 23.16
CA PHE A 345 9.18 -6.76 21.73
C PHE A 345 10.12 -5.90 20.91
N VAL A 346 10.53 -6.45 19.76
CA VAL A 346 11.28 -5.68 18.76
C VAL A 346 10.45 -5.65 17.50
N SER A 347 10.14 -4.45 17.02
CA SER A 347 9.37 -4.23 15.80
C SER A 347 10.24 -3.64 14.71
N LEU A 348 10.05 -4.13 13.49
CA LEU A 348 10.68 -3.67 12.27
C LEU A 348 9.63 -3.07 11.37
N LYS A 349 9.88 -1.87 10.86
CA LYS A 349 9.03 -1.25 9.84
C LYS A 349 9.86 -0.91 8.60
N LYS A 350 9.24 -1.03 7.43
CA LYS A 350 9.80 -0.60 6.13
C LYS A 350 8.75 0.25 5.43
N ASN A 351 9.10 1.46 5.05
CA ASN A 351 8.18 2.42 4.43
C ASN A 351 6.89 2.65 5.26
N GLY A 352 7.02 2.72 6.59
CA GLY A 352 5.88 2.87 7.52
C GLY A 352 5.12 1.58 7.83
N GLN A 353 5.25 0.54 7.02
CA GLN A 353 4.54 -0.74 7.19
C GLN A 353 5.31 -1.72 8.08
N LEU A 354 4.58 -2.57 8.81
CA LEU A 354 5.18 -3.64 9.61
C LEU A 354 5.95 -4.61 8.71
N ARG A 355 7.22 -4.90 9.08
CA ARG A 355 8.10 -5.85 8.37
C ARG A 355 8.53 -7.03 9.25
N GLY A 356 8.35 -6.94 10.53
CA GLY A 356 8.59 -7.99 11.52
C GLY A 356 8.31 -7.49 12.92
N CYS A 357 7.78 -8.35 13.77
CA CYS A 357 7.55 -8.04 15.19
C CYS A 357 7.45 -9.33 16.00
N ILE A 358 8.46 -9.61 16.78
CA ILE A 358 8.50 -10.73 17.73
C ILE A 358 8.91 -10.20 19.09
N GLY A 359 8.41 -10.85 20.13
CA GLY A 359 8.78 -10.55 21.49
C GLY A 359 8.40 -11.66 22.47
N THR A 360 8.78 -11.45 23.70
CA THR A 360 8.54 -12.33 24.85
C THR A 360 7.73 -11.59 25.91
N ILE A 361 6.74 -12.25 26.45
CA ILE A 361 5.91 -11.71 27.55
C ILE A 361 6.68 -11.78 28.88
N SER A 362 7.40 -12.87 29.06
CA SER A 362 8.25 -13.13 30.23
C SER A 362 9.70 -13.25 29.77
N PRO A 363 10.67 -12.81 30.58
CA PRO A 363 12.07 -12.87 30.20
C PRO A 363 12.53 -14.31 29.95
N THR A 364 13.28 -14.53 28.89
CA THR A 364 13.86 -15.81 28.48
C THR A 364 15.39 -15.78 28.56
N GLN A 365 15.99 -14.59 28.66
CA GLN A 365 17.42 -14.37 28.76
C GLN A 365 17.85 -13.87 30.13
N GLU A 366 19.16 -13.77 30.37
CA GLU A 366 19.70 -13.40 31.66
C GLU A 366 19.49 -11.91 32.02
N ASN A 367 19.31 -11.05 31.02
CA ASN A 367 19.08 -9.62 31.20
C ASN A 367 18.35 -9.01 29.98
N ILE A 368 17.89 -7.75 30.13
CA ILE A 368 17.14 -7.03 29.09
C ILE A 368 17.94 -6.89 27.79
N ALA A 369 19.25 -6.62 27.87
CA ALA A 369 20.07 -6.42 26.67
C ALA A 369 20.15 -7.72 25.83
N GLU A 370 20.31 -8.86 26.46
CA GLU A 370 20.28 -10.17 25.77
C GLU A 370 18.88 -10.53 25.27
N GLU A 371 17.83 -10.15 26.00
CA GLU A 371 16.44 -10.33 25.54
C GLU A 371 16.16 -9.54 24.26
N ILE A 372 16.65 -8.29 24.17
CA ILE A 372 16.55 -7.46 22.97
C ILE A 372 17.29 -8.10 21.80
N ILE A 373 18.53 -8.58 22.00
CA ILE A 373 19.30 -9.24 20.95
C ILE A 373 18.55 -10.46 20.39
N ALA A 374 18.03 -11.31 21.27
CA ALA A 374 17.33 -12.53 20.88
C ALA A 374 16.02 -12.22 20.12
N ASN A 375 15.22 -11.26 20.62
CA ASN A 375 13.96 -10.87 19.99
C ASN A 375 14.17 -10.09 18.69
N ALA A 376 15.21 -9.29 18.58
CA ALA A 376 15.61 -8.61 17.36
C ALA A 376 15.90 -9.60 16.22
N ILE A 377 16.72 -10.63 16.50
CA ILE A 377 17.00 -11.70 15.53
C ILE A 377 15.72 -12.45 15.17
N SER A 378 14.89 -12.77 16.15
CA SER A 378 13.63 -13.47 15.91
C SER A 378 12.67 -12.66 15.04
N SER A 379 12.58 -11.35 15.25
CA SER A 379 11.76 -10.44 14.43
C SER A 379 12.23 -10.35 12.98
N ALA A 380 13.55 -10.43 12.76
CA ALA A 380 14.13 -10.38 11.42
C ALA A 380 14.09 -11.72 10.67
N SER A 381 13.99 -12.86 11.37
CA SER A 381 14.22 -14.16 10.73
C SER A 381 13.20 -15.25 11.05
N ARG A 382 12.31 -15.04 12.03
CA ARG A 382 11.38 -16.07 12.53
C ARG A 382 9.93 -15.60 12.61
N ASP A 383 9.62 -14.42 12.15
CA ASP A 383 8.23 -13.95 12.04
C ASP A 383 7.57 -14.61 10.83
N GLY A 384 6.75 -15.63 11.07
CA GLY A 384 6.13 -16.44 10.02
C GLY A 384 5.16 -15.69 9.09
N ARG A 385 4.95 -14.40 9.32
CA ARG A 385 4.17 -13.52 8.44
C ARG A 385 5.01 -12.96 7.29
N PHE A 386 6.34 -13.01 7.41
CA PHE A 386 7.29 -12.37 6.49
C PHE A 386 8.45 -13.31 6.17
N GLU A 387 9.03 -13.17 4.97
CA GLU A 387 10.31 -13.78 4.65
C GLU A 387 11.42 -13.18 5.51
N PRO A 388 12.52 -13.92 5.78
CA PRO A 388 13.65 -13.39 6.51
C PRO A 388 14.18 -12.07 5.92
N VAL A 389 14.59 -11.14 6.76
CA VAL A 389 15.16 -9.85 6.34
C VAL A 389 16.44 -10.07 5.55
N ARG A 390 16.57 -9.39 4.41
CA ARG A 390 17.73 -9.45 3.52
C ARG A 390 18.68 -8.27 3.75
N VAL A 391 19.94 -8.43 3.32
CA VAL A 391 21.00 -7.39 3.48
C VAL A 391 20.59 -6.06 2.81
N ASP A 392 19.95 -6.11 1.64
CA ASP A 392 19.52 -4.94 0.88
C ASP A 392 18.39 -4.14 1.56
N GLU A 393 17.68 -4.74 2.50
CA GLU A 393 16.62 -4.08 3.27
C GLU A 393 17.13 -3.28 4.46
N LEU A 394 18.28 -3.64 5.02
CA LEU A 394 18.80 -3.10 6.30
C LEU A 394 18.84 -1.56 6.34
N SER A 395 19.16 -0.92 5.21
CA SER A 395 19.24 0.54 5.14
C SER A 395 17.89 1.25 5.24
N SER A 396 16.80 0.56 4.90
CA SER A 396 15.44 1.10 4.88
C SER A 396 14.61 0.75 6.11
N LEU A 397 15.12 -0.12 7.00
CA LEU A 397 14.41 -0.53 8.19
C LEU A 397 14.44 0.54 9.28
N VAL A 398 13.32 0.66 9.96
CA VAL A 398 13.11 1.43 11.18
C VAL A 398 12.78 0.48 12.31
N TYR A 399 13.38 0.70 13.46
CA TYR A 399 13.30 -0.20 14.60
C TYR A 399 12.60 0.48 15.77
N SER A 400 11.91 -0.31 16.59
CA SER A 400 11.44 0.10 17.90
C SER A 400 11.56 -1.05 18.88
N VAL A 401 11.77 -0.71 20.16
CA VAL A 401 11.90 -1.67 21.26
C VAL A 401 10.89 -1.32 22.33
N ASP A 402 10.04 -2.27 22.68
CA ASP A 402 9.07 -2.18 23.76
C ASP A 402 9.54 -3.07 24.92
N ILE A 403 9.90 -2.50 26.06
CA ILE A 403 10.28 -3.22 27.29
C ILE A 403 9.07 -3.27 28.21
N LEU A 404 8.69 -4.48 28.66
CA LEU A 404 7.52 -4.71 29.49
C LEU A 404 7.89 -4.57 30.96
N SER A 405 7.06 -3.87 31.74
CA SER A 405 7.15 -3.94 33.21
C SER A 405 6.73 -5.32 33.70
N GLU A 406 6.98 -5.60 34.99
CA GLU A 406 6.35 -6.74 35.65
C GLU A 406 4.83 -6.61 35.55
N SER A 407 4.15 -7.72 35.26
CA SER A 407 2.69 -7.75 35.23
C SER A 407 2.10 -7.82 36.64
N GLU A 408 0.98 -7.16 36.84
CA GLU A 408 0.22 -7.23 38.08
C GLU A 408 -1.20 -7.75 37.82
N ALA A 409 -1.66 -8.68 38.66
CA ALA A 409 -3.02 -9.22 38.58
C ALA A 409 -4.04 -8.12 38.92
N ILE A 410 -5.13 -8.05 38.15
CA ILE A 410 -6.23 -7.13 38.37
C ILE A 410 -7.54 -7.89 38.57
N ALA A 411 -8.40 -7.32 39.40
CA ALA A 411 -9.69 -7.97 39.76
C ALA A 411 -10.78 -7.66 38.69
N SER A 412 -10.62 -6.61 37.92
CA SER A 412 -11.63 -6.11 36.96
C SER A 412 -11.03 -5.39 35.79
N GLU A 413 -11.68 -5.48 34.63
CA GLU A 413 -11.36 -4.69 33.43
C GLU A 413 -11.41 -3.17 33.67
N LYS A 414 -12.13 -2.70 34.70
CA LYS A 414 -12.17 -1.28 35.11
C LYS A 414 -10.81 -0.71 35.53
N GLU A 415 -9.85 -1.58 35.84
CA GLU A 415 -8.49 -1.19 36.22
C GLU A 415 -7.55 -1.06 35.02
N LEU A 416 -8.06 -1.28 33.80
CA LEU A 416 -7.34 -1.08 32.54
C LEU A 416 -7.51 0.35 32.03
N ASP A 417 -6.51 0.79 31.28
CA ASP A 417 -6.51 1.99 30.45
C ASP A 417 -5.78 1.63 29.16
N VAL A 418 -6.48 1.63 28.05
CA VAL A 418 -5.95 1.18 26.74
C VAL A 418 -4.73 1.98 26.26
N LYS A 419 -4.55 3.20 26.75
CA LYS A 419 -3.40 4.04 26.40
C LYS A 419 -2.19 3.79 27.29
N ARG A 420 -2.41 3.37 28.52
CA ARG A 420 -1.38 3.17 29.53
C ARG A 420 -0.99 1.73 29.73
N TYR A 421 -1.98 0.83 29.83
CA TYR A 421 -1.76 -0.55 30.20
C TYR A 421 -1.96 -1.50 29.04
N GLY A 422 -0.99 -2.40 28.84
CA GLY A 422 -1.21 -3.64 28.12
C GLY A 422 -2.02 -4.62 28.99
N VAL A 423 -2.71 -5.55 28.37
CA VAL A 423 -3.48 -6.60 29.03
C VAL A 423 -2.92 -7.98 28.70
N ILE A 424 -2.82 -8.82 29.72
CA ILE A 424 -2.63 -10.26 29.57
C ILE A 424 -3.91 -10.95 30.00
N VAL A 425 -4.43 -11.83 29.14
CA VAL A 425 -5.58 -12.69 29.41
C VAL A 425 -5.15 -14.13 29.51
N SER A 426 -5.58 -14.84 30.53
CA SER A 426 -5.22 -16.24 30.73
C SER A 426 -6.44 -17.10 31.04
N ALA A 427 -6.54 -18.29 30.40
CA ALA A 427 -7.55 -19.30 30.64
C ALA A 427 -6.89 -20.70 30.57
N GLY A 428 -6.64 -21.30 31.72
CA GLY A 428 -5.88 -22.54 31.82
C GLY A 428 -4.46 -22.38 31.26
N HIS A 429 -4.13 -23.11 30.22
CA HIS A 429 -2.82 -23.03 29.55
C HIS A 429 -2.76 -21.98 28.40
N LYS A 430 -3.91 -21.41 28.06
CA LYS A 430 -3.98 -20.36 27.02
C LYS A 430 -3.62 -19.03 27.64
N LYS A 431 -2.69 -18.28 27.00
CA LYS A 431 -2.28 -16.94 27.43
C LYS A 431 -2.12 -16.04 26.20
N GLY A 432 -2.74 -14.88 26.24
CA GLY A 432 -2.68 -13.87 25.18
C GLY A 432 -2.40 -12.50 25.73
N LEU A 433 -1.77 -11.67 24.92
CA LEU A 433 -1.34 -10.34 25.29
C LEU A 433 -1.70 -9.34 24.20
N LEU A 434 -2.07 -8.14 24.62
CA LEU A 434 -2.12 -6.96 23.76
C LEU A 434 -1.40 -5.79 24.43
N LEU A 435 -0.53 -5.13 23.68
CA LEU A 435 0.20 -3.94 24.13
C LEU A 435 -0.74 -2.73 24.29
N PRO A 436 -0.35 -1.72 25.08
CA PRO A 436 -1.12 -0.48 25.19
C PRO A 436 -0.92 0.42 23.97
N ASN A 437 -1.78 1.40 23.84
CA ASN A 437 -1.70 2.51 22.88
C ASN A 437 -1.49 2.04 21.43
N LEU A 438 -2.26 1.04 21.01
CA LEU A 438 -2.28 0.56 19.64
C LEU A 438 -3.33 1.32 18.82
N GLU A 439 -2.97 1.71 17.60
CA GLU A 439 -3.88 2.36 16.65
C GLU A 439 -5.09 1.46 16.37
N GLY A 440 -6.28 2.03 16.35
CA GLY A 440 -7.53 1.30 16.15
C GLY A 440 -8.02 0.48 17.36
N VAL A 441 -7.38 0.61 18.54
CA VAL A 441 -7.82 -0.03 19.79
C VAL A 441 -8.22 1.02 20.80
N ASP A 442 -9.50 1.45 20.73
CA ASP A 442 -9.98 2.63 21.44
C ASP A 442 -10.81 2.28 22.69
N SER A 443 -11.06 0.98 22.98
CA SER A 443 -11.82 0.54 24.13
C SER A 443 -11.21 -0.68 24.82
N ILE A 444 -11.46 -0.79 26.13
CA ILE A 444 -11.02 -1.91 26.96
C ILE A 444 -11.60 -3.23 26.45
N ASP A 445 -12.89 -3.23 26.11
CA ASP A 445 -13.57 -4.43 25.57
C ASP A 445 -12.89 -4.94 24.30
N MET A 446 -12.50 -4.02 23.40
CA MET A 446 -11.78 -4.35 22.17
C MET A 446 -10.39 -4.88 22.48
N GLN A 447 -9.65 -4.24 23.40
CA GLN A 447 -8.33 -4.68 23.83
C GLN A 447 -8.35 -6.11 24.39
N VAL A 448 -9.28 -6.40 25.30
CA VAL A 448 -9.45 -7.73 25.91
C VAL A 448 -9.90 -8.76 24.86
N SER A 449 -10.83 -8.39 23.98
CA SER A 449 -11.31 -9.26 22.91
C SER A 449 -10.19 -9.70 21.95
N ILE A 450 -9.34 -8.75 21.51
CA ILE A 450 -8.19 -9.06 20.65
C ILE A 450 -7.18 -9.94 21.39
N ALA A 451 -6.90 -9.67 22.67
CA ALA A 451 -6.01 -10.51 23.47
C ALA A 451 -6.53 -11.95 23.62
N LYS A 452 -7.84 -12.12 23.84
CA LYS A 452 -8.51 -13.44 23.84
C LYS A 452 -8.38 -14.16 22.50
N GLN A 453 -8.65 -13.45 21.41
CA GLN A 453 -8.54 -13.99 20.05
C GLN A 453 -7.14 -14.51 19.75
N LYS A 454 -6.10 -13.74 20.08
CA LYS A 454 -4.69 -14.13 19.92
C LYS A 454 -4.34 -15.41 20.69
N ALA A 455 -4.97 -15.64 21.83
CA ALA A 455 -4.78 -16.83 22.65
C ALA A 455 -5.66 -18.03 22.25
N GLY A 456 -6.57 -17.87 21.29
CA GLY A 456 -7.58 -18.87 20.99
C GLY A 456 -8.56 -19.11 22.14
N ILE A 457 -8.83 -18.07 22.95
CA ILE A 457 -9.82 -18.05 24.04
C ILE A 457 -11.15 -17.57 23.46
N LEU A 458 -12.22 -18.30 23.70
CA LEU A 458 -13.55 -17.94 23.21
C LEU A 458 -14.08 -16.68 23.96
N PRO A 459 -14.90 -15.83 23.31
CA PRO A 459 -15.39 -14.59 23.92
C PRO A 459 -16.08 -14.78 25.29
N HIS A 460 -16.80 -15.87 25.48
CA HIS A 460 -17.55 -16.18 26.69
C HIS A 460 -16.72 -16.91 27.77
N GLU A 461 -15.49 -17.34 27.46
CA GLU A 461 -14.62 -17.97 28.46
C GLU A 461 -14.19 -16.97 29.53
N LYS A 462 -14.26 -17.38 30.80
CA LYS A 462 -13.73 -16.57 31.91
C LYS A 462 -12.22 -16.60 31.88
N VAL A 463 -11.62 -15.42 32.07
CA VAL A 463 -10.18 -15.22 32.09
C VAL A 463 -9.73 -14.58 33.39
N SER A 464 -8.51 -14.86 33.80
CA SER A 464 -7.76 -14.01 34.70
C SER A 464 -7.09 -12.89 33.89
N LEU A 465 -7.00 -11.72 34.51
CA LEU A 465 -6.46 -10.53 33.90
C LEU A 465 -5.21 -10.09 34.67
N GLU A 466 -4.19 -9.72 33.88
CA GLU A 466 -3.02 -9.00 34.37
C GLU A 466 -2.85 -7.74 33.51
N ARG A 467 -2.35 -6.66 34.10
CA ARG A 467 -1.95 -5.45 33.36
C ARG A 467 -0.44 -5.24 33.52
N PHE A 468 0.15 -4.52 32.55
CA PHE A 468 1.56 -4.15 32.57
C PHE A 468 1.75 -2.82 31.84
N GLU A 469 2.80 -2.09 32.15
CA GLU A 469 3.21 -0.91 31.38
C GLU A 469 4.28 -1.28 30.35
N VAL A 470 4.43 -0.43 29.34
CA VAL A 470 5.42 -0.58 28.29
C VAL A 470 6.24 0.69 28.22
N LEU A 471 7.57 0.51 28.28
CA LEU A 471 8.52 1.57 27.93
C LEU A 471 8.89 1.37 26.46
N ARG A 472 8.44 2.31 25.63
CA ARG A 472 8.69 2.30 24.18
C ARG A 472 9.86 3.19 23.85
N TYR A 473 10.80 2.65 23.06
CA TYR A 473 11.98 3.31 22.53
C TYR A 473 11.94 3.29 21.00
N GLU A 474 12.26 4.44 20.36
CA GLU A 474 12.24 4.64 18.90
C GLU A 474 13.54 5.29 18.40
#